data_4b8a3cbe8bb1067f351052ee57cf775c
#
_entry.id   4b8a3cbe8bb1067f351052ee57cf775c
#
_cell.length_a   1.000
_cell.length_b   1.000
_cell.length_c   1.000
_cell.angle_alpha   90.00
_cell.angle_beta   90.00
_cell.angle_gamma   90.00
#
_symmetry.space_group_name_H-M   'P 1'
#
loop_
_entity.id
_entity.type
_entity.pdbx_description
1 polymer ?
#
loop_
_entity_poly.entity_id
_entity_poly.type
_entity_poly.pdbx_seq_one_letter_code
_entity_poly.pdbx_strand_id
1 'polypeptide(L)'
;KNGKCEVDPNKDCAWEKIYQRLAKQGRLEEFLNQPVQVRDYSKVNFKVINDYVKSIREDRLNGYYGGVHPSEHKEFSEHIDLKKFPDPKTVVISMSQHLGAPANPIVEVGDTVKVGQKIGEAAGFISAPVHSSVSGTVVAVEPRMHGTRGSEVMAVVIESDGKNTLHESVQPHKALDELTPEEIIEIVKDAGIVGMGGAGFPTCVKLKPAKPVDTILLNGCECEPYLTADHK
;
A
#
# COMPACT_ATOMS: atom_id res chain seq x y z
N LYS A 1 -28.44 18.23 6.37
CA LYS A 1 -28.32 19.68 6.69
C LYS A 1 -27.20 20.18 5.81
N ASN A 2 -27.47 20.94 4.93
CA ASN A 2 -26.87 21.67 3.81
C ASN A 2 -25.37 21.51 3.43
N GLY A 3 -24.67 20.45 3.80
CA GLY A 3 -23.39 20.06 3.22
C GLY A 3 -22.33 21.15 2.87
N LYS A 4 -22.52 22.37 3.38
CA LYS A 4 -21.56 23.44 3.16
C LYS A 4 -20.46 23.31 4.21
N CYS A 5 -19.27 23.06 3.72
CA CYS A 5 -18.06 23.23 4.52
C CYS A 5 -18.04 24.69 4.97
N GLU A 6 -18.14 24.98 6.28
CA GLU A 6 -18.04 26.35 6.84
C GLU A 6 -16.61 26.94 6.75
N VAL A 7 -15.76 26.33 5.94
CA VAL A 7 -14.41 26.83 5.65
C VAL A 7 -14.53 27.80 4.49
N ASP A 8 -13.88 28.97 4.64
CA ASP A 8 -13.77 30.07 3.70
C ASP A 8 -14.00 29.63 2.23
N PRO A 9 -15.06 30.11 1.56
CA PRO A 9 -15.41 29.70 0.20
C PRO A 9 -14.31 29.99 -0.83
N ASN A 10 -13.29 30.74 -0.47
CA ASN A 10 -12.12 31.04 -1.33
C ASN A 10 -10.96 30.06 -1.11
N LYS A 11 -11.06 29.10 -0.21
CA LYS A 11 -10.03 28.08 0.02
C LYS A 11 -10.51 26.73 -0.48
N ASP A 12 -9.76 26.20 -1.44
CA ASP A 12 -9.94 24.88 -2.05
C ASP A 12 -9.99 23.76 -1.00
N CYS A 13 -11.18 23.39 -0.59
CA CYS A 13 -11.41 22.21 0.23
C CYS A 13 -11.53 20.98 -0.69
N ALA A 14 -10.70 19.98 -0.50
CA ALA A 14 -10.74 18.75 -1.31
C ALA A 14 -12.13 18.09 -1.27
N TRP A 15 -12.80 18.11 -0.12
CA TRP A 15 -14.17 17.62 0.02
C TRP A 15 -15.20 18.43 -0.76
N GLU A 16 -15.06 19.73 -0.78
CA GLU A 16 -15.95 20.60 -1.57
C GLU A 16 -15.82 20.29 -3.06
N LYS A 17 -14.60 20.07 -3.55
CA LYS A 17 -14.37 19.66 -4.94
C LYS A 17 -15.00 18.31 -5.27
N ILE A 18 -14.92 17.34 -4.34
CA ILE A 18 -15.56 16.03 -4.48
C ILE A 18 -17.09 16.22 -4.53
N TYR A 19 -17.67 16.95 -3.59
CA TYR A 19 -19.12 17.22 -3.57
C TYR A 19 -19.58 17.93 -4.83
N GLN A 20 -18.87 18.96 -5.26
CA GLN A 20 -19.21 19.69 -6.48
C GLN A 20 -19.10 18.81 -7.74
N ARG A 21 -18.08 17.93 -7.79
CA ARG A 21 -17.92 16.98 -8.89
C ARG A 21 -19.06 15.97 -8.91
N LEU A 22 -19.39 15.37 -7.78
CA LEU A 22 -20.51 14.44 -7.65
C LEU A 22 -21.86 15.11 -7.97
N ALA A 23 -22.05 16.35 -7.51
CA ALA A 23 -23.25 17.12 -7.83
C ALA A 23 -23.37 17.43 -9.33
N LYS A 24 -22.27 17.84 -9.98
CA LYS A 24 -22.22 18.06 -11.44
C LYS A 24 -22.49 16.80 -12.24
N GLN A 25 -22.13 15.64 -11.70
CA GLN A 25 -22.40 14.34 -12.34
C GLN A 25 -23.81 13.80 -12.04
N GLY A 26 -24.62 14.51 -11.25
CA GLY A 26 -25.92 14.05 -10.78
C GLY A 26 -25.86 12.83 -9.85
N ARG A 27 -24.68 12.51 -9.32
CA ARG A 27 -24.40 11.31 -8.51
C ARG A 27 -24.35 11.59 -7.01
N LEU A 28 -24.53 12.83 -6.60
CA LEU A 28 -24.43 13.20 -5.18
C LEU A 28 -25.50 12.51 -4.35
N GLU A 29 -26.76 12.50 -4.83
CA GLU A 29 -27.85 11.81 -4.14
C GLU A 29 -27.67 10.29 -4.16
N GLU A 30 -27.21 9.74 -5.28
CA GLU A 30 -26.85 8.32 -5.37
C GLU A 30 -25.77 7.96 -4.37
N PHE A 31 -24.72 8.77 -4.26
CA PHE A 31 -23.63 8.59 -3.29
C PHE A 31 -24.11 8.73 -1.84
N LEU A 32 -25.00 9.70 -1.55
CA LEU A 32 -25.55 9.92 -0.21
C LEU A 32 -26.62 8.88 0.16
N ASN A 33 -27.29 8.28 -0.81
CA ASN A 33 -28.38 7.33 -0.61
C ASN A 33 -27.97 5.88 -0.94
N GLN A 34 -26.73 5.63 -1.33
CA GLN A 34 -26.29 4.25 -1.49
C GLN A 34 -26.45 3.53 -0.14
N PRO A 35 -27.01 2.31 -0.16
CA PRO A 35 -27.08 1.47 1.02
C PRO A 35 -25.73 0.80 1.32
N VAL A 36 -24.65 1.54 1.16
CA VAL A 36 -23.49 1.26 1.99
C VAL A 36 -24.10 1.32 3.37
N GLN A 37 -23.89 0.33 4.22
CA GLN A 37 -24.30 0.37 5.62
C GLN A 37 -23.55 1.51 6.33
N VAL A 38 -23.77 2.70 5.84
CA VAL A 38 -23.27 3.92 6.41
C VAL A 38 -24.16 4.18 7.60
N ARG A 39 -23.61 3.80 8.70
CA ARG A 39 -24.19 4.12 9.97
C ARG A 39 -24.50 5.60 10.02
N ASP A 40 -25.65 5.83 10.61
CA ASP A 40 -26.21 7.09 10.99
C ASP A 40 -25.16 8.21 11.19
N TYR A 41 -24.91 8.97 10.14
CA TYR A 41 -24.02 10.15 10.20
C TYR A 41 -24.51 11.19 11.21
N SER A 42 -25.73 11.08 11.73
CA SER A 42 -26.22 11.96 12.78
C SER A 42 -25.39 11.87 14.08
N LYS A 43 -24.65 10.76 14.23
CA LYS A 43 -23.74 10.52 15.36
C LYS A 43 -22.30 10.97 15.09
N VAL A 44 -21.97 11.33 13.86
CA VAL A 44 -20.64 11.85 13.53
C VAL A 44 -20.60 13.32 13.90
N ASN A 45 -19.75 13.66 14.83
CA ASN A 45 -19.55 15.06 15.20
C ASN A 45 -18.62 15.73 14.17
N PHE A 46 -19.21 16.13 13.04
CA PHE A 46 -18.50 16.83 11.96
C PHE A 46 -17.82 18.12 12.45
N LYS A 47 -18.29 18.72 13.55
CA LYS A 47 -17.65 19.89 14.14
C LYS A 47 -16.26 19.52 14.65
N VAL A 48 -16.11 18.38 15.35
CA VAL A 48 -14.80 17.90 15.85
C VAL A 48 -13.84 17.62 14.69
N ILE A 49 -14.35 17.01 13.61
CA ILE A 49 -13.53 16.74 12.42
C ILE A 49 -13.10 18.06 11.76
N ASN A 50 -14.02 19.00 11.61
CA ASN A 50 -13.72 20.31 11.02
C ASN A 50 -12.77 21.14 11.90
N ASP A 51 -12.96 21.12 13.22
CA ASP A 51 -12.09 21.81 14.18
C ASP A 51 -10.68 21.19 14.15
N TYR A 52 -10.57 19.86 14.05
CA TYR A 52 -9.29 19.16 13.87
C TYR A 52 -8.60 19.51 12.55
N VAL A 53 -9.34 19.45 11.43
CA VAL A 53 -8.81 19.85 10.11
C VAL A 53 -8.40 21.33 10.11
N LYS A 54 -9.15 22.18 10.80
CA LYS A 54 -8.84 23.60 10.93
C LYS A 54 -7.58 23.82 11.77
N SER A 55 -7.41 23.12 12.89
CA SER A 55 -6.20 23.19 13.72
C SER A 55 -4.95 22.77 12.95
N ILE A 56 -5.02 21.66 12.20
CA ILE A 56 -3.90 21.22 11.33
C ILE A 56 -3.57 22.29 10.27
N ARG A 57 -4.58 22.98 9.73
CA ARG A 57 -4.36 24.04 8.74
C ARG A 57 -3.75 25.28 9.38
N GLU A 58 -4.21 25.67 10.56
CA GLU A 58 -3.67 26.81 11.31
C GLU A 58 -2.23 26.57 11.73
N ASP A 59 -1.88 25.38 12.20
CA ASP A 59 -0.50 24.98 12.49
C ASP A 59 0.39 25.01 11.24
N ARG A 60 -0.12 24.56 10.10
CA ARG A 60 0.60 24.61 8.82
C ARG A 60 0.73 26.04 8.27
N LEU A 61 -0.27 26.88 8.49
CA LEU A 61 -0.22 28.30 8.08
C LEU A 61 0.81 29.09 8.89
N ASN A 62 1.06 28.69 10.14
CA ASN A 62 2.05 29.32 11.02
C ASN A 62 3.48 28.80 10.80
N GLY A 63 3.68 27.66 10.08
CA GLY A 63 4.97 27.02 9.91
C GLY A 63 5.51 26.98 8.46
N TYR A 64 4.66 26.73 7.47
CA TYR A 64 5.09 26.56 6.08
C TYR A 64 4.07 27.11 5.10
N TYR A 65 4.35 28.27 4.56
CA TYR A 65 3.61 28.81 3.43
C TYR A 65 4.07 28.11 2.14
N GLY A 66 3.14 27.34 1.54
CA GLY A 66 3.35 26.73 0.23
C GLY A 66 4.11 25.41 0.30
N GLY A 67 3.39 24.30 0.35
CA GLY A 67 3.95 23.01 0.00
C GLY A 67 4.37 22.99 -1.46
N VAL A 68 5.30 22.10 -1.82
CA VAL A 68 5.59 21.80 -3.21
C VAL A 68 4.39 21.04 -3.79
N HIS A 69 3.76 21.58 -4.81
CA HIS A 69 2.69 20.92 -5.55
C HIS A 69 3.23 20.55 -6.94
N PRO A 70 3.88 19.39 -7.10
CA PRO A 70 4.32 18.93 -8.40
C PRO A 70 3.12 18.69 -9.30
N SER A 71 3.29 18.88 -10.61
CA SER A 71 2.28 18.48 -11.58
C SER A 71 2.03 16.98 -11.47
N GLU A 72 0.78 16.56 -11.45
CA GLU A 72 0.41 15.15 -11.24
C GLU A 72 0.72 14.26 -12.45
N HIS A 73 0.61 14.81 -13.67
CA HIS A 73 0.92 14.13 -14.95
C HIS A 73 0.25 12.77 -15.12
N LYS A 74 -0.90 12.55 -14.48
CA LYS A 74 -1.64 11.29 -14.54
C LYS A 74 -2.24 11.02 -15.92
N GLU A 75 -2.41 12.06 -16.73
CA GLU A 75 -2.82 11.99 -18.13
C GLU A 75 -1.90 11.09 -18.98
N PHE A 76 -0.64 10.90 -18.57
CA PHE A 76 0.29 10.02 -19.28
C PHE A 76 0.11 8.53 -18.95
N SER A 77 -0.61 8.19 -17.89
CA SER A 77 -0.73 6.81 -17.41
C SER A 77 -2.18 6.33 -17.22
N GLU A 78 -3.13 7.24 -16.96
CA GLU A 78 -4.52 6.87 -16.59
C GLU A 78 -5.27 6.07 -17.66
N HIS A 79 -4.94 6.26 -18.94
CA HIS A 79 -5.57 5.56 -20.07
C HIS A 79 -4.74 4.40 -20.61
N ILE A 80 -3.60 4.11 -20.01
CA ILE A 80 -2.72 3.03 -20.45
C ILE A 80 -3.00 1.76 -19.63
N ASP A 81 -3.28 0.66 -20.32
CA ASP A 81 -3.44 -0.64 -19.66
C ASP A 81 -2.15 -1.10 -18.97
N LEU A 82 -2.33 -1.90 -17.92
CA LEU A 82 -1.21 -2.54 -17.24
C LEU A 82 -0.43 -3.42 -18.23
N LYS A 83 0.88 -3.20 -18.32
CA LYS A 83 1.76 -3.99 -19.18
C LYS A 83 2.66 -4.86 -18.33
N LYS A 84 2.80 -6.12 -18.73
CA LYS A 84 3.78 -7.01 -18.11
C LYS A 84 5.19 -6.46 -18.38
N PHE A 85 5.97 -6.32 -17.30
CA PHE A 85 7.39 -5.97 -17.42
C PHE A 85 8.15 -7.14 -18.09
N PRO A 86 9.12 -6.88 -18.97
CA PRO A 86 9.97 -7.92 -19.53
C PRO A 86 10.69 -8.71 -18.43
N ASP A 87 10.76 -10.01 -18.59
CA ASP A 87 11.40 -10.86 -17.60
C ASP A 87 12.90 -10.49 -17.45
N PRO A 88 13.34 -10.08 -16.25
CA PRO A 88 14.71 -9.65 -16.02
C PRO A 88 15.68 -10.85 -16.03
N LYS A 89 16.90 -10.64 -16.50
CA LYS A 89 17.96 -11.65 -16.40
C LYS A 89 18.51 -11.80 -14.99
N THR A 90 18.50 -10.72 -14.24
CA THR A 90 19.01 -10.68 -12.87
C THR A 90 18.09 -9.81 -12.02
N VAL A 91 17.79 -10.24 -10.80
CA VAL A 91 17.07 -9.46 -9.81
C VAL A 91 17.91 -9.27 -8.55
N VAL A 92 17.76 -8.10 -7.92
CA VAL A 92 18.37 -7.80 -6.63
C VAL A 92 17.23 -7.60 -5.64
N ILE A 93 17.01 -8.55 -4.76
CA ILE A 93 15.90 -8.56 -3.82
C ILE A 93 16.41 -8.11 -2.45
N SER A 94 16.01 -6.90 -2.05
CA SER A 94 16.38 -6.34 -0.75
C SER A 94 15.71 -7.09 0.39
N MET A 95 16.43 -7.36 1.46
CA MET A 95 15.88 -7.89 2.70
C MET A 95 15.18 -6.81 3.55
N SER A 96 15.28 -5.55 3.15
CA SER A 96 14.65 -4.40 3.82
C SER A 96 13.58 -3.76 2.94
N GLN A 97 12.45 -4.45 2.75
CA GLN A 97 11.32 -3.98 1.94
C GLN A 97 10.17 -3.38 2.77
N HIS A 98 10.32 -3.35 4.09
CA HIS A 98 9.26 -2.94 5.01
C HIS A 98 9.81 -2.14 6.19
N LEU A 99 8.91 -1.53 6.96
CA LEU A 99 9.23 -0.90 8.23
C LEU A 99 9.60 -1.97 9.27
N GLY A 100 10.52 -1.65 10.17
CA GLY A 100 10.97 -2.51 11.25
C GLY A 100 12.26 -3.26 10.92
N ALA A 101 12.44 -4.44 11.51
CA ALA A 101 13.66 -5.22 11.34
C ALA A 101 13.73 -5.82 9.92
N PRO A 102 14.83 -5.65 9.17
CA PRO A 102 15.03 -6.32 7.90
C PRO A 102 14.89 -7.84 8.04
N ALA A 103 14.42 -8.51 7.00
CA ALA A 103 14.40 -9.97 6.98
C ALA A 103 15.83 -10.55 6.98
N ASN A 104 15.99 -11.72 7.57
CA ASN A 104 17.24 -12.47 7.52
C ASN A 104 17.27 -13.36 6.28
N PRO A 105 18.28 -13.30 5.39
CA PRO A 105 18.43 -14.23 4.30
C PRO A 105 18.45 -15.67 4.82
N ILE A 106 17.77 -16.58 4.15
CA ILE A 106 17.74 -18.02 4.48
C ILE A 106 18.24 -18.89 3.29
N VAL A 107 18.83 -18.25 2.30
CA VAL A 107 19.43 -18.88 1.13
C VAL A 107 20.89 -18.48 1.01
N GLU A 108 21.69 -19.32 0.34
CA GLU A 108 23.11 -19.14 0.12
C GLU A 108 23.45 -19.08 -1.36
N VAL A 109 24.64 -18.59 -1.68
CA VAL A 109 25.16 -18.56 -3.06
C VAL A 109 25.23 -19.98 -3.63
N GLY A 110 24.65 -20.18 -4.80
CA GLY A 110 24.54 -21.47 -5.46
C GLY A 110 23.18 -22.16 -5.29
N ASP A 111 22.35 -21.71 -4.38
CA ASP A 111 21.02 -22.26 -4.21
C ASP A 111 20.14 -22.00 -5.44
N THR A 112 19.33 -22.99 -5.80
CA THR A 112 18.28 -22.84 -6.80
C THR A 112 16.99 -22.44 -6.10
N VAL A 113 16.37 -21.38 -6.57
CA VAL A 113 15.11 -20.84 -6.02
C VAL A 113 14.02 -20.81 -7.07
N LYS A 114 12.77 -20.78 -6.61
CA LYS A 114 11.57 -20.73 -7.46
C LYS A 114 10.74 -19.47 -7.11
N VAL A 115 9.87 -19.07 -8.04
CA VAL A 115 8.96 -17.93 -7.83
C VAL A 115 8.07 -18.19 -6.62
N GLY A 116 7.98 -17.22 -5.70
CA GLY A 116 7.22 -17.32 -4.46
C GLY A 116 7.91 -18.10 -3.35
N GLN A 117 9.10 -18.64 -3.57
CA GLN A 117 9.89 -19.27 -2.52
C GLN A 117 10.37 -18.22 -1.51
N LYS A 118 10.19 -18.50 -0.24
CA LYS A 118 10.73 -17.66 0.83
C LYS A 118 12.27 -17.70 0.78
N ILE A 119 12.89 -16.55 0.68
CA ILE A 119 14.34 -16.35 0.64
C ILE A 119 14.85 -15.50 1.80
N GLY A 120 13.94 -14.88 2.54
CA GLY A 120 14.22 -14.11 3.75
C GLY A 120 13.16 -14.37 4.80
N GLU A 121 13.58 -14.64 6.03
CA GLU A 121 12.71 -14.86 7.18
C GLU A 121 12.53 -13.58 7.99
N ALA A 122 11.32 -13.32 8.48
CA ALA A 122 11.03 -12.17 9.32
C ALA A 122 11.87 -12.19 10.61
N ALA A 123 12.52 -11.07 10.93
CA ALA A 123 13.45 -10.97 12.05
C ALA A 123 12.85 -10.42 13.35
N GLY A 124 11.53 -10.13 13.39
CA GLY A 124 10.89 -9.58 14.57
C GLY A 124 9.38 -9.40 14.44
N PHE A 125 8.78 -8.77 15.45
CA PHE A 125 7.33 -8.54 15.46
C PHE A 125 6.88 -7.62 14.32
N ILE A 126 7.62 -6.52 14.08
CA ILE A 126 7.43 -5.67 12.89
C ILE A 126 8.52 -6.07 11.90
N SER A 127 8.21 -7.04 11.09
CA SER A 127 9.02 -7.59 10.01
C SER A 127 8.12 -8.43 9.12
N ALA A 128 8.57 -8.74 7.91
CA ALA A 128 7.85 -9.61 7.00
C ALA A 128 8.84 -10.51 6.24
N PRO A 129 8.45 -11.74 5.88
CA PRO A 129 9.27 -12.57 5.03
C PRO A 129 9.40 -11.98 3.63
N VAL A 130 10.49 -12.32 2.97
CA VAL A 130 10.78 -11.89 1.60
C VAL A 130 10.84 -13.11 0.69
N HIS A 131 10.24 -13.00 -0.48
CA HIS A 131 10.10 -14.10 -1.44
C HIS A 131 10.82 -13.79 -2.75
N SER A 132 11.22 -14.83 -3.46
CA SER A 132 11.81 -14.70 -4.80
C SER A 132 10.73 -14.33 -5.82
N SER A 133 11.02 -13.35 -6.65
CA SER A 133 10.17 -12.92 -7.77
C SER A 133 10.43 -13.69 -9.07
N VAL A 134 11.52 -14.45 -9.13
CA VAL A 134 11.93 -15.24 -10.29
C VAL A 134 12.35 -16.65 -9.88
N SER A 135 12.39 -17.60 -10.83
CA SER A 135 13.12 -18.84 -10.64
C SER A 135 14.55 -18.68 -11.21
N GLY A 136 15.53 -19.33 -10.56
CA GLY A 136 16.92 -19.20 -10.95
C GLY A 136 17.90 -19.60 -9.87
N THR A 137 19.12 -19.08 -9.98
CA THR A 137 20.22 -19.40 -9.05
C THR A 137 20.63 -18.16 -8.26
N VAL A 138 20.81 -18.30 -6.97
CA VAL A 138 21.37 -17.26 -6.09
C VAL A 138 22.85 -17.09 -6.43
N VAL A 139 23.22 -15.91 -6.90
CA VAL A 139 24.61 -15.61 -7.31
C VAL A 139 25.33 -14.73 -6.30
N ALA A 140 24.61 -14.02 -5.42
CA ALA A 140 25.20 -13.28 -4.32
C ALA A 140 24.20 -13.10 -3.18
N VAL A 141 24.70 -13.05 -1.92
CA VAL A 141 24.00 -12.61 -0.73
C VAL A 141 24.91 -11.59 -0.04
N GLU A 142 24.66 -10.32 -0.28
CA GLU A 142 25.59 -9.25 0.09
C GLU A 142 24.89 -7.89 0.26
N PRO A 143 25.51 -6.91 0.93
CA PRO A 143 24.98 -5.55 0.96
C PRO A 143 24.91 -4.94 -0.45
N ARG A 144 23.78 -4.29 -0.74
CA ARG A 144 23.53 -3.53 -1.95
C ARG A 144 22.89 -2.20 -1.64
N MET A 145 23.16 -1.21 -2.47
CA MET A 145 22.57 0.12 -2.32
C MET A 145 21.04 0.02 -2.39
N HIS A 146 20.37 0.49 -1.34
CA HIS A 146 18.91 0.56 -1.32
C HIS A 146 18.42 1.77 -2.11
N GLY A 147 17.49 1.55 -3.05
CA GLY A 147 17.07 2.55 -4.02
C GLY A 147 16.50 3.86 -3.43
N THR A 148 15.97 3.83 -2.21
CA THR A 148 15.34 5.00 -1.58
C THR A 148 16.02 5.47 -0.28
N ARG A 149 16.83 4.62 0.36
CA ARG A 149 17.43 4.96 1.68
C ARG A 149 18.81 5.58 1.59
N GLY A 150 19.47 5.51 0.43
CA GLY A 150 20.83 6.00 0.25
C GLY A 150 21.88 5.28 1.11
N SER A 151 21.58 4.10 1.61
CA SER A 151 22.46 3.24 2.41
C SER A 151 22.44 1.81 1.87
N GLU A 152 23.47 1.05 2.16
CA GLU A 152 23.50 -0.37 1.81
C GLU A 152 22.65 -1.19 2.77
N VAL A 153 21.98 -2.19 2.21
CA VAL A 153 21.17 -3.17 2.94
C VAL A 153 21.45 -4.56 2.38
N MET A 154 21.30 -5.58 3.21
CA MET A 154 21.42 -6.96 2.76
C MET A 154 20.45 -7.25 1.64
N ALA A 155 20.91 -7.91 0.59
CA ALA A 155 20.12 -8.29 -0.56
C ALA A 155 20.54 -9.68 -1.08
N VAL A 156 19.60 -10.37 -1.69
CA VAL A 156 19.80 -11.61 -2.42
C VAL A 156 19.77 -11.30 -3.91
N VAL A 157 20.82 -11.67 -4.62
CA VAL A 157 20.94 -11.50 -6.08
C VAL A 157 20.69 -12.84 -6.76
N ILE A 158 19.73 -12.87 -7.67
CA ILE A 158 19.32 -14.09 -8.35
C ILE A 158 19.47 -13.90 -9.87
N GLU A 159 20.17 -14.80 -10.50
CA GLU A 159 20.20 -14.93 -11.95
C GLU A 159 19.03 -15.79 -12.40
N SER A 160 18.10 -15.17 -13.15
CA SER A 160 16.87 -15.83 -13.61
C SER A 160 17.16 -16.89 -14.67
N ASP A 161 16.49 -18.03 -14.55
CA ASP A 161 16.51 -19.07 -15.58
C ASP A 161 15.47 -18.84 -16.71
N GLY A 162 14.67 -17.77 -16.60
CA GLY A 162 13.62 -17.39 -17.54
C GLY A 162 12.39 -18.32 -17.55
N LYS A 163 12.35 -19.35 -16.69
CA LYS A 163 11.25 -20.34 -16.69
C LYS A 163 10.08 -19.92 -15.80
N ASN A 164 10.33 -19.03 -14.83
CA ASN A 164 9.34 -18.58 -13.86
C ASN A 164 8.61 -19.75 -13.16
N THR A 165 9.36 -20.81 -12.82
CA THR A 165 8.83 -22.00 -12.14
C THR A 165 8.32 -21.63 -10.76
N LEU A 166 7.06 -21.90 -10.47
CA LEU A 166 6.45 -21.64 -9.17
C LEU A 166 6.96 -22.60 -8.09
N HIS A 167 7.16 -22.09 -6.89
CA HIS A 167 7.45 -22.90 -5.72
C HIS A 167 6.21 -23.68 -5.27
N GLU A 168 6.42 -24.84 -4.68
CA GLU A 168 5.35 -25.76 -4.24
C GLU A 168 4.43 -25.16 -3.16
N SER A 169 4.91 -24.18 -2.42
CA SER A 169 4.10 -23.45 -1.42
C SER A 169 3.09 -22.49 -2.06
N VAL A 170 3.27 -22.15 -3.34
CA VAL A 170 2.34 -21.28 -4.06
C VAL A 170 1.16 -22.11 -4.54
N GLN A 171 0.19 -22.28 -3.67
CA GLN A 171 -1.02 -23.04 -3.92
C GLN A 171 -2.25 -22.16 -3.71
N PRO A 172 -3.37 -22.41 -4.42
CA PRO A 172 -4.64 -21.78 -4.11
C PRO A 172 -5.05 -22.08 -2.67
N HIS A 173 -5.48 -21.07 -1.95
CA HIS A 173 -6.09 -21.24 -0.63
C HIS A 173 -7.54 -21.68 -0.76
N LYS A 174 -8.15 -22.08 0.36
CA LYS A 174 -9.60 -22.27 0.47
C LYS A 174 -10.34 -21.00 0.08
N ALA A 175 -11.61 -21.12 -0.23
CA ALA A 175 -12.47 -19.96 -0.44
C ALA A 175 -12.48 -19.05 0.81
N LEU A 176 -12.63 -17.74 0.60
CA LEU A 176 -12.51 -16.76 1.69
C LEU A 176 -13.51 -17.00 2.84
N ASP A 177 -14.70 -17.49 2.52
CA ASP A 177 -15.76 -17.83 3.45
C ASP A 177 -15.51 -19.13 4.24
N GLU A 178 -14.52 -19.92 3.83
CA GLU A 178 -14.07 -21.13 4.53
C GLU A 178 -12.88 -20.89 5.46
N LEU A 179 -12.34 -19.66 5.47
CA LEU A 179 -11.19 -19.29 6.27
C LEU A 179 -11.60 -18.57 7.55
N THR A 180 -10.94 -18.90 8.65
CA THR A 180 -11.04 -18.11 9.89
C THR A 180 -10.23 -16.81 9.77
N PRO A 181 -10.55 -15.77 10.57
CA PRO A 181 -9.76 -14.55 10.61
C PRO A 181 -8.27 -14.79 10.91
N GLU A 182 -7.96 -15.75 11.78
CA GLU A 182 -6.61 -16.13 12.16
C GLU A 182 -5.85 -16.75 10.97
N GLU A 183 -6.52 -17.65 10.22
CA GLU A 183 -5.94 -18.25 9.01
C GLU A 183 -5.64 -17.19 7.96
N ILE A 184 -6.56 -16.23 7.74
CA ILE A 184 -6.35 -15.11 6.82
C ILE A 184 -5.12 -14.29 7.24
N ILE A 185 -4.98 -13.98 8.52
CA ILE A 185 -3.84 -13.21 9.04
C ILE A 185 -2.53 -13.95 8.84
N GLU A 186 -2.49 -15.25 9.09
CA GLU A 186 -1.28 -16.06 8.89
C GLU A 186 -0.94 -16.19 7.38
N ILE A 187 -1.92 -16.34 6.50
CA ILE A 187 -1.72 -16.33 5.03
C ILE A 187 -1.10 -15.00 4.60
N VAL A 188 -1.66 -13.88 5.05
CA VAL A 188 -1.15 -12.53 4.73
C VAL A 188 0.27 -12.32 5.25
N LYS A 189 0.55 -12.85 6.45
CA LYS A 189 1.88 -12.79 7.07
C LYS A 189 2.89 -13.62 6.29
N ASP A 190 2.57 -14.89 6.00
CA ASP A 190 3.45 -15.80 5.27
C ASP A 190 3.69 -15.35 3.83
N ALA A 191 2.72 -14.71 3.21
CA ALA A 191 2.88 -14.08 1.89
C ALA A 191 3.76 -12.83 1.93
N GLY A 192 4.16 -12.34 3.09
CA GLY A 192 5.01 -11.15 3.22
C GLY A 192 4.34 -9.85 2.78
N ILE A 193 3.02 -9.77 2.87
CA ILE A 193 2.27 -8.59 2.40
C ILE A 193 2.52 -7.40 3.30
N VAL A 194 2.98 -6.32 2.71
CA VAL A 194 3.28 -5.03 3.36
C VAL A 194 2.67 -3.89 2.56
N GLY A 195 2.54 -2.72 3.18
CA GLY A 195 2.05 -1.53 2.49
C GLY A 195 3.03 -1.09 1.40
N MET A 196 2.54 -0.78 0.20
CA MET A 196 3.36 -0.45 -0.96
C MET A 196 3.55 1.07 -1.15
N GLY A 197 2.52 1.89 -0.95
CA GLY A 197 2.55 3.34 -1.17
C GLY A 197 3.08 4.18 0.01
N GLY A 198 3.66 3.58 1.04
CA GLY A 198 4.10 4.30 2.24
C GLY A 198 5.30 3.67 2.92
N ALA A 199 5.23 3.56 4.26
CA ALA A 199 6.33 3.06 5.08
C ALA A 199 6.59 1.54 4.96
N GLY A 200 5.84 0.80 4.17
CA GLY A 200 5.98 -0.65 4.07
C GLY A 200 5.57 -1.37 5.38
N PHE A 201 4.50 -0.93 6.02
CA PHE A 201 4.06 -1.53 7.27
C PHE A 201 3.45 -2.93 7.04
N PRO A 202 3.84 -3.96 7.83
CA PRO A 202 3.31 -5.31 7.66
C PRO A 202 1.79 -5.36 7.82
N THR A 203 1.09 -5.84 6.80
CA THR A 203 -0.38 -5.83 6.75
C THR A 203 -1.00 -6.76 7.79
N CYS A 204 -0.37 -7.90 8.08
CA CYS A 204 -0.83 -8.83 9.11
C CYS A 204 -0.97 -8.18 10.51
N VAL A 205 -0.14 -7.17 10.82
CA VAL A 205 -0.23 -6.41 12.08
C VAL A 205 -1.45 -5.49 12.07
N LYS A 206 -1.79 -4.88 10.92
CA LYS A 206 -2.99 -4.05 10.79
C LYS A 206 -4.28 -4.86 10.93
N LEU A 207 -4.26 -6.13 10.53
CA LEU A 207 -5.42 -7.03 10.61
C LEU A 207 -5.69 -7.54 12.03
N LYS A 208 -4.82 -7.22 13.01
CA LYS A 208 -4.99 -7.54 14.45
C LYS A 208 -5.24 -6.27 15.27
N PRO A 209 -6.34 -5.53 15.05
CA PRO A 209 -6.62 -4.34 15.84
C PRO A 209 -6.87 -4.68 17.31
N ALA A 210 -6.34 -3.84 18.22
CA ALA A 210 -6.53 -4.04 19.67
C ALA A 210 -7.98 -3.83 20.15
N LYS A 211 -8.81 -3.21 19.31
CA LYS A 211 -10.24 -2.95 19.57
C LYS A 211 -11.08 -3.42 18.39
N PRO A 212 -12.35 -3.83 18.63
CA PRO A 212 -13.27 -4.13 17.54
C PRO A 212 -13.38 -2.95 16.55
N VAL A 213 -13.27 -3.27 15.28
CA VAL A 213 -13.41 -2.31 14.16
C VAL A 213 -14.75 -2.56 13.51
N ASP A 214 -15.55 -1.52 13.41
CA ASP A 214 -16.87 -1.56 12.81
C ASP A 214 -16.96 -0.80 11.48
N THR A 215 -15.90 -0.08 11.12
CA THR A 215 -15.84 0.73 9.90
C THR A 215 -14.45 0.64 9.29
N ILE A 216 -14.38 0.36 8.00
CA ILE A 216 -13.13 0.36 7.21
C ILE A 216 -13.19 1.51 6.23
N LEU A 217 -12.17 2.36 6.23
CA LEU A 217 -11.97 3.43 5.25
C LEU A 217 -10.90 2.99 4.26
N LEU A 218 -11.28 2.86 3.00
CA LEU A 218 -10.35 2.61 1.91
C LEU A 218 -9.91 3.95 1.32
N ASN A 219 -8.61 4.20 1.37
CA ASN A 219 -8.02 5.39 0.78
C ASN A 219 -7.40 5.05 -0.58
N GLY A 220 -8.05 5.49 -1.65
CA GLY A 220 -7.55 5.42 -3.01
C GLY A 220 -7.09 6.80 -3.53
N CYS A 221 -6.69 7.71 -2.65
CA CYS A 221 -6.19 9.05 -3.01
C CYS A 221 -4.69 8.98 -3.36
N GLU A 222 -4.40 8.47 -4.52
CA GLU A 222 -3.05 8.29 -5.04
C GLU A 222 -2.39 9.64 -5.33
N CYS A 223 -1.45 10.05 -4.49
CA CYS A 223 -0.84 11.38 -4.52
C CYS A 223 0.45 11.46 -5.34
N GLU A 224 1.06 10.33 -5.69
CA GLU A 224 2.30 10.30 -6.45
C GLU A 224 2.09 10.72 -7.90
N PRO A 225 2.92 11.64 -8.44
CA PRO A 225 2.89 11.96 -9.87
C PRO A 225 3.10 10.72 -10.75
N TYR A 226 2.47 10.70 -11.92
CA TYR A 226 2.49 9.63 -12.93
C TYR A 226 1.87 8.30 -12.49
N LEU A 227 1.65 8.05 -11.21
CA LEU A 227 1.11 6.80 -10.71
C LEU A 227 -0.41 6.78 -10.79
N THR A 228 -0.99 5.69 -11.31
CA THR A 228 -2.42 5.43 -11.42
C THR A 228 -2.77 4.00 -11.05
N ALA A 229 -2.08 3.42 -10.05
CA ALA A 229 -2.27 2.04 -9.61
C ALA A 229 -3.62 1.84 -8.91
N ASP A 230 -4.04 2.80 -8.07
CA ASP A 230 -5.32 2.73 -7.38
C ASP A 230 -6.51 2.97 -8.32
N HIS A 231 -6.25 3.56 -9.50
CA HIS A 231 -7.26 3.78 -10.54
C HIS A 231 -7.53 2.52 -11.37
N LYS A 232 -6.55 1.63 -11.50
CA LYS A 232 -6.58 0.40 -12.32
C LYS A 232 -7.15 -0.78 -11.55
#